data_f7d5c467a1cb7eeafa2133af35523b7b
#
_entry.id   f7d5c467a1cb7eeafa2133af35523b7b
#
_cell.length_a   1.000
_cell.length_b   1.000
_cell.length_c   1.000
_cell.angle_alpha   90.00
_cell.angle_beta   90.00
_cell.angle_gamma   90.00
#
_symmetry.space_group_name_H-M   'P 1'
#
loop_
_entity.id
_entity.type
_entity.pdbx_description
1 polymer ?
#
loop_
_entity_poly.entity_id
_entity_poly.type
_entity_poly.pdbx_seq_one_letter_code
_entity_poly.pdbx_strand_id
1 'polypeptide(L)'
;SFSRNFGKESAMYAGLEAATGDYVAIMDVDLQDPPELLPGMLQSIEKEGYDCVATRRVTRKGEPPIRSFFARQFYRLINRISKTEIVDGARDFRLMTRQMVDSILSLKEVSRFSKGIFSWVGYRTKWLEYENVERVAGETKWNFWKLFLYSIDGITAFSTAPLAIASITGVVFCGVSILLLLYFFIKTLIWGDPVAGFPAMICIILFLGGIQLFCVGILGQYLSKTYLETKRRPIYIAREKE
;
A
#
# COMPACT_ATOMS: atom_id res chain seq x y z
N SER A 1 -9.58 0.87 26.00
CA SER A 1 -9.60 -0.39 25.21
C SER A 1 -10.57 -0.28 24.03
N PHE A 2 -10.43 -1.14 23.00
CA PHE A 2 -11.35 -1.20 21.86
C PHE A 2 -12.45 -2.25 22.08
N SER A 3 -13.62 -2.04 21.47
CA SER A 3 -14.74 -2.99 21.54
C SER A 3 -14.44 -4.33 20.84
N ARG A 4 -13.50 -4.33 19.89
CA ARG A 4 -12.95 -5.52 19.20
C ARG A 4 -11.56 -5.18 18.65
N ASN A 5 -10.87 -6.15 18.07
CA ASN A 5 -9.64 -5.89 17.33
C ASN A 5 -9.94 -5.14 16.00
N PHE A 6 -9.52 -3.87 15.90
CA PHE A 6 -9.62 -3.03 14.70
C PHE A 6 -8.32 -2.99 13.90
N GLY A 7 -7.26 -3.65 14.38
CA GLY A 7 -5.95 -3.68 13.72
C GLY A 7 -4.99 -2.57 14.16
N LYS A 8 -3.73 -2.69 13.69
CA LYS A 8 -2.63 -1.78 14.05
C LYS A 8 -2.88 -0.34 13.59
N GLU A 9 -3.37 -0.15 12.36
CA GLU A 9 -3.62 1.16 11.78
C GLU A 9 -4.62 1.99 12.60
N SER A 10 -5.72 1.34 13.02
CA SER A 10 -6.72 1.97 13.89
C SER A 10 -6.18 2.27 15.29
N ALA A 11 -5.29 1.42 15.82
CA ALA A 11 -4.66 1.66 17.11
C ALA A 11 -3.71 2.86 17.06
N MET A 12 -2.92 2.99 15.98
CA MET A 12 -2.07 4.17 15.77
C MET A 12 -2.91 5.44 15.66
N TYR A 13 -4.00 5.41 14.88
CA TYR A 13 -4.91 6.56 14.76
C TYR A 13 -5.48 6.97 16.12
N ALA A 14 -5.99 6.03 16.90
CA ALA A 14 -6.57 6.29 18.21
C ALA A 14 -5.52 6.84 19.20
N GLY A 15 -4.29 6.33 19.16
CA GLY A 15 -3.18 6.83 19.96
C GLY A 15 -2.81 8.27 19.61
N LEU A 16 -2.76 8.60 18.32
CA LEU A 16 -2.52 9.97 17.84
C LEU A 16 -3.64 10.92 18.26
N GLU A 17 -4.90 10.46 18.18
CA GLU A 17 -6.08 11.26 18.59
C GLU A 17 -6.12 11.53 20.10
N ALA A 18 -5.67 10.56 20.91
CA ALA A 18 -5.61 10.70 22.35
C ALA A 18 -4.39 11.50 22.85
N ALA A 19 -3.34 11.60 22.03
CA ALA A 19 -2.12 12.30 22.42
C ALA A 19 -2.33 13.83 22.40
N THR A 20 -1.90 14.53 23.47
CA THR A 20 -2.08 15.98 23.67
C THR A 20 -0.79 16.79 23.66
N GLY A 21 0.38 16.13 23.63
CA GLY A 21 1.69 16.80 23.64
C GLY A 21 1.99 17.59 22.37
N ASP A 22 2.91 18.55 22.45
CA ASP A 22 3.38 19.35 21.32
C ASP A 22 4.15 18.48 20.29
N TYR A 23 4.80 17.44 20.78
CA TYR A 23 5.47 16.42 19.99
C TYR A 23 4.89 15.05 20.33
N VAL A 24 4.65 14.25 19.31
CA VAL A 24 4.06 12.92 19.47
C VAL A 24 4.94 11.87 18.81
N ALA A 25 5.32 10.85 19.58
CA ALA A 25 6.07 9.71 19.09
C ALA A 25 5.16 8.51 18.83
N ILE A 26 5.37 7.83 17.71
CA ILE A 26 4.85 6.47 17.46
C ILE A 26 6.02 5.51 17.59
N MET A 27 5.84 4.44 18.35
CA MET A 27 6.85 3.41 18.54
C MET A 27 6.21 2.03 18.71
N ASP A 28 6.81 1.00 18.13
CA ASP A 28 6.38 -0.39 18.34
C ASP A 28 6.82 -0.88 19.74
N VAL A 29 5.96 -1.63 20.40
CA VAL A 29 6.18 -2.10 21.80
C VAL A 29 7.22 -3.22 21.90
N ASP A 30 7.69 -3.78 20.77
CA ASP A 30 8.64 -4.90 20.73
C ASP A 30 10.12 -4.47 20.92
N LEU A 31 10.34 -3.17 21.17
CA LEU A 31 11.65 -2.55 21.40
C LEU A 31 12.70 -2.82 20.30
N GLN A 32 12.26 -3.15 19.10
CA GLN A 32 13.15 -3.20 17.93
C GLN A 32 13.66 -1.81 17.53
N ASP A 33 12.92 -0.80 17.92
CA ASP A 33 13.23 0.61 17.67
C ASP A 33 13.79 1.21 18.98
N PRO A 34 15.05 1.70 18.99
CA PRO A 34 15.70 2.15 20.23
C PRO A 34 15.13 3.48 20.71
N PRO A 35 14.54 3.55 21.92
CA PRO A 35 13.97 4.79 22.49
C PRO A 35 15.03 5.89 22.70
N GLU A 36 16.30 5.51 22.81
CA GLU A 36 17.44 6.42 22.98
C GLU A 36 17.61 7.40 21.83
N LEU A 37 16.96 7.15 20.68
CA LEU A 37 16.95 8.08 19.55
C LEU A 37 16.06 9.30 19.78
N LEU A 38 15.06 9.24 20.68
CA LEU A 38 14.10 10.31 20.90
C LEU A 38 14.72 11.69 21.23
N PRO A 39 15.75 11.81 22.10
CA PRO A 39 16.38 13.11 22.35
C PRO A 39 16.99 13.72 21.09
N GLY A 40 17.65 12.90 20.25
CA GLY A 40 18.22 13.36 18.97
C GLY A 40 17.14 13.74 17.95
N MET A 41 16.02 13.02 17.92
CA MET A 41 14.86 13.36 17.09
C MET A 41 14.27 14.72 17.48
N LEU A 42 14.08 14.96 18.79
CA LEU A 42 13.58 16.23 19.30
C LEU A 42 14.50 17.38 18.93
N GLN A 43 15.82 17.21 19.12
CA GLN A 43 16.80 18.22 18.74
C GLN A 43 16.73 18.55 17.22
N SER A 44 16.51 17.57 16.37
CA SER A 44 16.38 17.80 14.93
C SER A 44 15.11 18.58 14.58
N ILE A 45 14.02 18.37 15.30
CA ILE A 45 12.79 19.15 15.12
C ILE A 45 13.02 20.59 15.56
N GLU A 46 13.52 20.80 16.79
CA GLU A 46 13.63 22.13 17.40
C GLU A 46 14.71 23.00 16.77
N LYS A 47 15.86 22.42 16.41
CA LYS A 47 17.01 23.18 15.90
C LYS A 47 17.13 23.23 14.40
N GLU A 48 16.72 22.16 13.71
CA GLU A 48 16.87 22.05 12.25
C GLU A 48 15.56 22.33 11.50
N GLY A 49 14.43 22.50 12.21
CA GLY A 49 13.13 22.86 11.65
C GLY A 49 12.50 21.75 10.82
N TYR A 50 12.68 20.49 11.20
CA TYR A 50 11.92 19.37 10.67
C TYR A 50 10.58 19.22 11.37
N ASP A 51 9.56 18.79 10.63
CA ASP A 51 8.23 18.52 11.18
C ASP A 51 8.11 17.08 11.68
N CYS A 52 8.95 16.20 11.12
CA CYS A 52 8.99 14.80 11.45
C CYS A 52 10.44 14.30 11.43
N VAL A 53 10.78 13.46 12.40
CA VAL A 53 11.99 12.64 12.34
C VAL A 53 11.56 11.19 12.42
N ALA A 54 11.81 10.45 11.36
CA ALA A 54 11.42 9.05 11.21
C ALA A 54 12.65 8.16 11.12
N THR A 55 12.49 6.90 11.48
CA THR A 55 13.56 5.92 11.41
C THR A 55 13.44 5.03 10.19
N ARG A 56 14.58 4.65 9.63
CA ARG A 56 14.67 3.60 8.62
C ARG A 56 15.81 2.64 8.94
N ARG A 57 15.58 1.36 8.71
CA ARG A 57 16.65 0.38 8.85
C ARG A 57 17.45 0.28 7.55
N VAL A 58 18.78 0.32 7.67
CA VAL A 58 19.69 0.20 6.53
C VAL A 58 20.03 -1.25 6.19
N THR A 59 19.92 -2.16 7.15
CA THR A 59 20.27 -3.58 6.96
C THR A 59 19.05 -4.47 7.06
N ARG A 60 18.99 -5.50 6.20
CA ARG A 60 17.99 -6.58 6.25
C ARG A 60 18.62 -7.87 6.77
N LYS A 61 19.67 -7.77 7.63
CA LYS A 61 20.28 -8.92 8.26
C LYS A 61 19.22 -9.67 9.08
N GLY A 62 19.17 -11.00 8.91
CA GLY A 62 18.17 -11.85 9.57
C GLY A 62 16.84 -12.03 8.80
N GLU A 63 16.61 -11.34 7.66
CA GLU A 63 15.45 -11.63 6.81
C GLU A 63 15.77 -12.69 5.75
N PRO A 64 14.83 -13.59 5.42
CA PRO A 64 14.98 -14.49 4.29
C PRO A 64 15.24 -13.72 2.99
N PRO A 65 16.20 -14.14 2.13
CA PRO A 65 16.59 -13.40 0.93
C PRO A 65 15.43 -13.21 -0.06
N ILE A 66 14.55 -14.20 -0.16
CA ILE A 66 13.34 -14.15 -1.00
C ILE A 66 12.41 -13.01 -0.54
N ARG A 67 12.17 -12.89 0.77
CA ARG A 67 11.33 -11.84 1.33
C ARG A 67 11.92 -10.45 1.07
N SER A 68 13.23 -10.30 1.25
CA SER A 68 13.95 -9.05 0.99
C SER A 68 13.90 -8.66 -0.50
N PHE A 69 13.96 -9.65 -1.41
CA PHE A 69 13.82 -9.42 -2.84
C PHE A 69 12.42 -8.87 -3.19
N PHE A 70 11.36 -9.55 -2.75
CA PHE A 70 9.98 -9.10 -3.02
C PHE A 70 9.67 -7.74 -2.40
N ALA A 71 10.17 -7.47 -1.20
CA ALA A 71 10.00 -6.16 -0.58
C ALA A 71 10.66 -5.05 -1.40
N ARG A 72 11.91 -5.24 -1.87
CA ARG A 72 12.59 -4.24 -2.74
C ARG A 72 11.85 -4.03 -4.05
N GLN A 73 11.31 -5.10 -4.66
CA GLN A 73 10.52 -4.97 -5.89
C GLN A 73 9.21 -4.21 -5.63
N PHE A 74 8.55 -4.48 -4.50
CA PHE A 74 7.36 -3.74 -4.10
C PHE A 74 7.64 -2.24 -3.95
N TYR A 75 8.68 -1.84 -3.17
CA TYR A 75 9.01 -0.41 -3.01
C TYR A 75 9.41 0.25 -4.34
N ARG A 76 10.13 -0.45 -5.19
CA ARG A 76 10.49 0.06 -6.53
C ARG A 76 9.23 0.24 -7.40
N LEU A 77 8.30 -0.70 -7.36
CA LEU A 77 7.06 -0.62 -8.12
C LEU A 77 6.16 0.50 -7.60
N ILE A 78 5.88 0.54 -6.29
CA ILE A 78 4.98 1.53 -5.71
C ILE A 78 5.49 2.95 -5.94
N ASN A 79 6.81 3.20 -5.79
CA ASN A 79 7.40 4.51 -6.02
C ASN A 79 7.42 4.92 -7.51
N ARG A 80 7.31 3.95 -8.43
CA ARG A 80 7.18 4.24 -9.87
C ARG A 80 5.75 4.59 -10.28
N ILE A 81 4.75 4.01 -9.60
CA ILE A 81 3.33 4.12 -9.98
C ILE A 81 2.53 5.04 -9.04
N SER A 82 3.06 5.40 -7.88
CA SER A 82 2.47 6.32 -6.91
C SER A 82 3.09 7.71 -7.07
N LYS A 83 2.29 8.74 -6.79
CA LYS A 83 2.79 10.12 -6.65
C LYS A 83 3.42 10.38 -5.29
N THR A 84 3.20 9.49 -4.33
CA THR A 84 3.71 9.58 -2.95
C THR A 84 4.91 8.67 -2.83
N GLU A 85 6.05 9.21 -2.44
CA GLU A 85 7.26 8.43 -2.19
C GLU A 85 7.13 7.64 -0.88
N ILE A 86 7.29 6.34 -0.95
CA ILE A 86 7.29 5.44 0.20
C ILE A 86 8.71 4.93 0.41
N VAL A 87 9.34 5.36 1.49
CA VAL A 87 10.76 5.07 1.76
C VAL A 87 10.96 3.60 2.10
N ASP A 88 11.88 2.92 1.39
CA ASP A 88 12.25 1.52 1.69
C ASP A 88 12.93 1.44 3.06
N GLY A 89 12.53 0.43 3.85
CA GLY A 89 13.03 0.25 5.21
C GLY A 89 12.41 1.19 6.25
N ALA A 90 11.48 2.09 5.86
CA ALA A 90 10.79 2.95 6.80
C ALA A 90 10.09 2.14 7.90
N ARG A 91 10.32 2.58 9.15
CA ARG A 91 9.67 2.04 10.34
C ARG A 91 8.51 2.95 10.74
N ASP A 92 7.68 2.45 11.63
CA ASP A 92 6.61 3.27 12.21
C ASP A 92 7.16 4.22 13.28
N PHE A 93 8.34 3.93 13.86
CA PHE A 93 8.99 4.76 14.85
C PHE A 93 9.37 6.13 14.27
N ARG A 94 8.71 7.14 14.81
CA ARG A 94 8.88 8.54 14.41
C ARG A 94 8.44 9.49 15.51
N LEU A 95 9.03 10.69 15.51
CA LEU A 95 8.60 11.84 16.31
C LEU A 95 8.06 12.89 15.36
N MET A 96 6.88 13.45 15.68
CA MET A 96 6.16 14.40 14.83
C MET A 96 5.73 15.62 15.63
N THR A 97 5.68 16.79 14.99
CA THR A 97 5.05 17.98 15.53
C THR A 97 3.54 17.81 15.63
N ARG A 98 2.90 18.56 16.53
CA ARG A 98 1.44 18.61 16.68
C ARG A 98 0.76 18.93 15.36
N GLN A 99 1.27 19.91 14.61
CA GLN A 99 0.72 20.31 13.32
C GLN A 99 0.65 19.15 12.32
N MET A 100 1.71 18.32 12.23
CA MET A 100 1.69 17.15 11.38
C MET A 100 0.69 16.11 11.85
N VAL A 101 0.59 15.88 13.18
CA VAL A 101 -0.36 14.95 13.77
C VAL A 101 -1.79 15.38 13.47
N ASP A 102 -2.13 16.66 13.63
CA ASP A 102 -3.47 17.18 13.37
C ASP A 102 -3.84 17.03 11.88
N SER A 103 -2.86 17.22 10.97
CA SER A 103 -3.05 16.98 9.54
C SER A 103 -3.32 15.51 9.24
N ILE A 104 -2.61 14.57 9.90
CA ILE A 104 -2.86 13.13 9.77
C ILE A 104 -4.24 12.74 10.31
N LEU A 105 -4.68 13.34 11.41
CA LEU A 105 -5.98 13.11 12.03
C LEU A 105 -7.14 13.68 11.21
N SER A 106 -6.89 14.71 10.39
CA SER A 106 -7.88 15.24 9.44
C SER A 106 -8.24 14.23 8.33
N LEU A 107 -7.34 13.30 8.02
CA LEU A 107 -7.57 12.22 7.06
C LEU A 107 -8.34 11.08 7.73
N LYS A 108 -9.65 11.03 7.47
CA LYS A 108 -10.59 10.09 8.10
C LYS A 108 -10.83 8.83 7.26
N GLU A 109 -9.94 8.49 6.35
CA GLU A 109 -10.03 7.27 5.56
C GLU A 109 -9.99 6.02 6.43
N VAL A 110 -10.88 5.07 6.14
CA VAL A 110 -11.00 3.79 6.85
C VAL A 110 -9.94 2.79 6.37
N SER A 111 -9.65 2.83 5.07
CA SER A 111 -8.60 1.99 4.45
C SER A 111 -7.23 2.63 4.59
N ARG A 112 -6.75 2.74 5.84
CA ARG A 112 -5.49 3.42 6.17
C ARG A 112 -4.27 2.59 5.78
N PHE A 113 -3.27 3.29 5.26
CA PHE A 113 -1.92 2.80 5.05
C PHE A 113 -0.95 3.86 5.54
N SER A 114 -0.62 3.82 6.82
CA SER A 114 0.10 4.90 7.52
C SER A 114 1.41 5.28 6.88
N LYS A 115 2.18 4.32 6.33
CA LYS A 115 3.44 4.61 5.64
C LYS A 115 3.27 5.55 4.44
N GLY A 116 2.16 5.41 3.71
CA GLY A 116 1.80 6.32 2.63
C GLY A 116 1.26 7.65 3.14
N ILE A 117 0.39 7.62 4.17
CA ILE A 117 -0.21 8.82 4.78
C ILE A 117 0.87 9.78 5.29
N PHE A 118 1.87 9.26 6.02
CA PHE A 118 2.96 10.07 6.56
C PHE A 118 3.78 10.81 5.49
N SER A 119 3.93 10.21 4.32
CA SER A 119 4.59 10.88 3.19
C SER A 119 3.63 11.80 2.43
N TRP A 120 2.36 11.40 2.32
CA TRP A 120 1.35 12.12 1.55
C TRP A 120 1.03 13.51 2.12
N VAL A 121 1.07 13.67 3.44
CA VAL A 121 0.83 14.97 4.10
C VAL A 121 1.91 16.01 3.79
N GLY A 122 3.06 15.62 3.23
CA GLY A 122 4.03 16.53 2.63
C GLY A 122 4.91 17.32 3.60
N TYR A 123 4.96 16.96 4.87
CA TYR A 123 5.80 17.62 5.87
C TYR A 123 7.29 17.25 5.74
N ARG A 124 8.17 18.15 6.17
CA ARG A 124 9.63 17.95 6.11
C ARG A 124 10.05 16.84 7.05
N THR A 125 10.47 15.71 6.48
CA THR A 125 10.84 14.51 7.27
C THR A 125 12.35 14.28 7.16
N LYS A 126 13.03 14.16 8.31
CA LYS A 126 14.41 13.67 8.44
C LYS A 126 14.39 12.17 8.68
N TRP A 127 15.26 11.44 7.99
CA TRP A 127 15.39 9.99 8.17
C TRP A 127 16.65 9.67 8.97
N LEU A 128 16.46 9.03 10.12
CA LEU A 128 17.54 8.48 10.92
C LEU A 128 17.74 7.01 10.56
N GLU A 129 18.96 6.69 10.17
CA GLU A 129 19.37 5.34 9.85
C GLU A 129 19.88 4.63 11.11
N TYR A 130 19.41 3.40 11.33
CA TYR A 130 19.91 2.56 12.41
C TYR A 130 20.00 1.09 11.99
N GLU A 131 20.86 0.34 12.68
CA GLU A 131 20.97 -1.10 12.48
C GLU A 131 19.82 -1.83 13.15
N ASN A 132 19.32 -2.87 12.47
CA ASN A 132 18.20 -3.67 12.99
C ASN A 132 18.59 -4.38 14.28
N VAL A 133 17.86 -4.13 15.36
CA VAL A 133 17.98 -4.85 16.62
C VAL A 133 17.06 -6.07 16.61
N GLU A 134 17.51 -7.20 17.13
CA GLU A 134 16.68 -8.40 17.26
C GLU A 134 15.53 -8.15 18.25
N ARG A 135 14.40 -8.79 18.00
CA ARG A 135 13.24 -8.68 18.89
C ARG A 135 13.56 -9.22 20.27
N VAL A 136 13.21 -8.46 21.30
CA VAL A 136 13.32 -8.92 22.69
C VAL A 136 12.29 -10.00 23.00
N ALA A 137 11.10 -9.96 22.37
CA ALA A 137 10.03 -10.95 22.56
C ALA A 137 9.07 -10.99 21.36
N GLY A 138 8.42 -12.15 21.16
CA GLY A 138 7.36 -12.37 20.18
C GLY A 138 7.84 -12.91 18.83
N GLU A 139 6.91 -13.57 18.11
CA GLU A 139 7.14 -14.11 16.78
C GLU A 139 6.47 -13.27 15.70
N THR A 140 7.01 -13.31 14.48
CA THR A 140 6.38 -12.62 13.35
C THR A 140 5.09 -13.33 12.93
N LYS A 141 3.94 -12.63 12.97
CA LYS A 141 2.65 -13.14 12.51
C LYS A 141 2.44 -12.96 11.00
N TRP A 142 3.45 -12.42 10.30
CA TRP A 142 3.37 -12.13 8.87
C TRP A 142 3.84 -13.34 8.05
N ASN A 143 2.92 -13.91 7.26
CA ASN A 143 3.24 -14.90 6.23
C ASN A 143 3.26 -14.22 4.84
N PHE A 144 3.69 -14.96 3.80
CA PHE A 144 3.81 -14.46 2.44
C PHE A 144 2.48 -13.88 1.92
N TRP A 145 1.35 -14.57 2.13
CA TRP A 145 0.04 -14.12 1.66
C TRP A 145 -0.43 -12.83 2.32
N LYS A 146 -0.19 -12.67 3.62
CA LYS A 146 -0.52 -11.43 4.33
C LYS A 146 0.32 -10.25 3.82
N LEU A 147 1.60 -10.46 3.54
CA LEU A 147 2.46 -9.45 2.95
C LEU A 147 2.03 -9.07 1.53
N PHE A 148 1.65 -10.06 0.73
CA PHE A 148 1.16 -9.85 -0.63
C PHE A 148 -0.15 -9.04 -0.63
N LEU A 149 -1.13 -9.41 0.20
CA LEU A 149 -2.39 -8.67 0.34
C LEU A 149 -2.15 -7.24 0.84
N TYR A 150 -1.28 -7.06 1.84
CA TYR A 150 -0.90 -5.75 2.33
C TYR A 150 -0.22 -4.88 1.26
N SER A 151 0.55 -5.51 0.36
CA SER A 151 1.14 -4.82 -0.79
C SER A 151 0.08 -4.36 -1.79
N ILE A 152 -0.92 -5.19 -2.08
CA ILE A 152 -2.07 -4.81 -2.93
C ILE A 152 -2.83 -3.65 -2.28
N ASP A 153 -3.06 -3.70 -0.97
CA ASP A 153 -3.73 -2.63 -0.24
C ASP A 153 -2.96 -1.31 -0.33
N GLY A 154 -1.64 -1.33 -0.18
CA GLY A 154 -0.78 -0.16 -0.36
C GLY A 154 -0.85 0.41 -1.79
N ILE A 155 -0.75 -0.45 -2.81
CA ILE A 155 -0.83 -0.04 -4.21
C ILE A 155 -2.18 0.61 -4.52
N THR A 156 -3.28 -0.03 -4.13
CA THR A 156 -4.63 0.46 -4.44
C THR A 156 -5.02 1.70 -3.62
N ALA A 157 -4.38 1.94 -2.47
CA ALA A 157 -4.60 3.15 -1.67
C ALA A 157 -3.93 4.39 -2.29
N PHE A 158 -2.74 4.25 -2.89
CA PHE A 158 -1.92 5.37 -3.32
C PHE A 158 -1.67 5.44 -4.83
N SER A 159 -2.25 4.54 -5.63
CA SER A 159 -2.07 4.53 -7.09
C SER A 159 -3.32 4.07 -7.82
N THR A 160 -3.63 4.72 -8.93
CA THR A 160 -4.66 4.29 -9.90
C THR A 160 -4.05 3.55 -11.09
N ALA A 161 -2.73 3.30 -11.07
CA ALA A 161 -2.02 2.64 -12.17
C ALA A 161 -2.59 1.25 -12.53
N PRO A 162 -3.02 0.38 -11.59
CA PRO A 162 -3.68 -0.88 -11.94
C PRO A 162 -4.95 -0.69 -12.78
N LEU A 163 -5.75 0.34 -12.52
CA LEU A 163 -6.93 0.67 -13.34
C LEU A 163 -6.52 1.13 -14.74
N ALA A 164 -5.50 1.97 -14.83
CA ALA A 164 -4.98 2.43 -16.12
C ALA A 164 -4.43 1.26 -16.94
N ILE A 165 -3.68 0.34 -16.32
CA ILE A 165 -3.17 -0.87 -16.98
C ILE A 165 -4.33 -1.73 -17.49
N ALA A 166 -5.38 -1.96 -16.69
CA ALA A 166 -6.55 -2.71 -17.11
C ALA A 166 -7.23 -2.06 -18.33
N SER A 167 -7.38 -0.73 -18.32
CA SER A 167 -7.98 0.03 -19.42
C SER A 167 -7.13 -0.04 -20.69
N ILE A 168 -5.82 0.18 -20.60
CA ILE A 168 -4.87 0.10 -21.73
C ILE A 168 -4.88 -1.31 -22.30
N THR A 169 -4.85 -2.33 -21.46
CA THR A 169 -4.92 -3.73 -21.89
C THR A 169 -6.19 -3.98 -22.69
N GLY A 170 -7.35 -3.51 -22.21
CA GLY A 170 -8.63 -3.60 -22.92
C GLY A 170 -8.58 -2.95 -24.30
N VAL A 171 -8.02 -1.74 -24.40
CA VAL A 171 -7.89 -1.02 -25.70
C VAL A 171 -6.98 -1.78 -26.67
N VAL A 172 -5.83 -2.30 -26.19
CA VAL A 172 -4.90 -3.09 -27.02
C VAL A 172 -5.57 -4.35 -27.54
N PHE A 173 -6.27 -5.11 -26.67
CA PHE A 173 -6.99 -6.31 -27.10
C PHE A 173 -8.13 -6.01 -28.07
N CYS A 174 -8.85 -4.91 -27.88
CA CYS A 174 -9.87 -4.45 -28.81
C CYS A 174 -9.28 -4.17 -30.20
N GLY A 175 -8.15 -3.45 -30.25
CA GLY A 175 -7.44 -3.20 -31.51
C GLY A 175 -6.98 -4.47 -32.21
N VAL A 176 -6.35 -5.41 -31.47
CA VAL A 176 -5.93 -6.71 -32.00
C VAL A 176 -7.13 -7.53 -32.51
N SER A 177 -8.25 -7.53 -31.78
CA SER A 177 -9.47 -8.23 -32.18
C SER A 177 -10.05 -7.69 -33.49
N ILE A 178 -10.06 -6.37 -33.66
CA ILE A 178 -10.52 -5.74 -34.92
C ILE A 178 -9.62 -6.14 -36.08
N LEU A 179 -8.30 -6.12 -35.89
CA LEU A 179 -7.35 -6.53 -36.95
C LEU A 179 -7.52 -8.01 -37.33
N LEU A 180 -7.69 -8.89 -36.35
CA LEU A 180 -7.94 -10.32 -36.59
C LEU A 180 -9.28 -10.54 -37.30
N LEU A 181 -10.33 -9.82 -36.89
CA LEU A 181 -11.64 -9.88 -37.56
C LEU A 181 -11.53 -9.50 -39.03
N LEU A 182 -10.87 -8.37 -39.33
CA LEU A 182 -10.65 -7.94 -40.73
C LEU A 182 -9.82 -8.96 -41.53
N TYR A 183 -8.76 -9.52 -40.92
CA TYR A 183 -7.93 -10.54 -41.53
C TYR A 183 -8.74 -11.80 -41.87
N PHE A 184 -9.50 -12.34 -40.94
CA PHE A 184 -10.31 -13.54 -41.17
C PHE A 184 -11.46 -13.26 -42.15
N PHE A 185 -12.08 -12.08 -42.08
CA PHE A 185 -13.12 -11.68 -43.01
C PHE A 185 -12.60 -11.67 -44.47
N ILE A 186 -11.45 -11.02 -44.71
CA ILE A 186 -10.82 -10.97 -46.04
C ILE A 186 -10.39 -12.34 -46.50
N LYS A 187 -9.77 -13.15 -45.62
CA LYS A 187 -9.34 -14.51 -45.90
C LYS A 187 -10.50 -15.40 -46.36
N THR A 188 -11.61 -15.36 -45.60
CA THR A 188 -12.80 -16.16 -45.90
C THR A 188 -13.43 -15.74 -47.23
N LEU A 189 -13.42 -14.44 -47.56
CA LEU A 189 -13.93 -13.91 -48.84
C LEU A 189 -13.13 -14.39 -50.06
N ILE A 190 -11.81 -14.55 -49.90
CA ILE A 190 -10.89 -14.91 -51.02
C ILE A 190 -10.73 -16.42 -51.18
N TRP A 191 -10.59 -17.17 -50.07
CA TRP A 191 -10.23 -18.59 -50.09
C TRP A 191 -11.32 -19.55 -49.61
N GLY A 192 -12.46 -19.04 -49.12
CA GLY A 192 -13.47 -19.86 -48.45
C GLY A 192 -13.01 -20.37 -47.06
N ASP A 193 -13.88 -21.02 -46.31
CA ASP A 193 -13.56 -21.53 -44.98
C ASP A 193 -13.83 -23.03 -44.88
N PRO A 194 -12.79 -23.89 -44.80
CA PRO A 194 -12.96 -25.26 -44.31
C PRO A 194 -13.01 -25.20 -42.77
N VAL A 195 -14.06 -25.74 -42.16
CA VAL A 195 -14.45 -25.69 -40.72
C VAL A 195 -13.38 -26.29 -39.77
N ALA A 196 -12.16 -25.76 -39.77
CA ALA A 196 -11.03 -26.26 -38.97
C ALA A 196 -10.67 -25.37 -37.75
N GLY A 197 -11.51 -24.42 -37.33
CA GLY A 197 -11.14 -23.42 -36.32
C GLY A 197 -11.73 -23.57 -34.93
N PHE A 198 -12.57 -24.58 -34.64
CA PHE A 198 -13.31 -24.70 -33.37
C PHE A 198 -12.43 -24.70 -32.09
N PRO A 199 -11.30 -25.47 -32.02
CA PRO A 199 -10.45 -25.43 -30.80
C PRO A 199 -9.76 -24.06 -30.61
N ALA A 200 -9.32 -23.41 -31.69
CA ALA A 200 -8.70 -22.10 -31.66
C ALA A 200 -9.71 -21.02 -31.15
N MET A 201 -10.97 -21.10 -31.64
CA MET A 201 -12.05 -20.19 -31.22
C MET A 201 -12.33 -20.33 -29.73
N ILE A 202 -12.42 -21.56 -29.19
CA ILE A 202 -12.63 -21.79 -27.76
C ILE A 202 -11.48 -21.21 -26.93
N CYS A 203 -10.21 -21.43 -27.34
CA CYS A 203 -9.06 -20.87 -26.65
C CYS A 203 -9.09 -19.34 -26.61
N ILE A 204 -9.45 -18.70 -27.71
CA ILE A 204 -9.57 -17.24 -27.78
C ILE A 204 -10.68 -16.73 -26.87
N ILE A 205 -11.85 -17.36 -26.89
CA ILE A 205 -12.98 -16.98 -26.02
C ILE A 205 -12.62 -17.11 -24.54
N LEU A 206 -12.00 -18.24 -24.13
CA LEU A 206 -11.57 -18.44 -22.76
C LEU A 206 -10.51 -17.43 -22.32
N PHE A 207 -9.56 -17.12 -23.19
CA PHE A 207 -8.50 -16.16 -22.93
C PHE A 207 -9.07 -14.73 -22.75
N LEU A 208 -9.93 -14.29 -23.68
CA LEU A 208 -10.60 -13.01 -23.58
C LEU A 208 -11.50 -12.92 -22.34
N GLY A 209 -12.26 -13.98 -22.05
CA GLY A 209 -13.07 -14.07 -20.82
C GLY A 209 -12.22 -13.97 -19.56
N GLY A 210 -11.07 -14.64 -19.53
CA GLY A 210 -10.12 -14.55 -18.42
C GLY A 210 -9.58 -13.13 -18.19
N ILE A 211 -9.20 -12.43 -19.26
CA ILE A 211 -8.77 -11.02 -19.18
C ILE A 211 -9.88 -10.11 -18.72
N GLN A 212 -11.11 -10.29 -19.20
CA GLN A 212 -12.26 -9.50 -18.77
C GLN A 212 -12.50 -9.68 -17.25
N LEU A 213 -12.51 -10.91 -16.76
CA LEU A 213 -12.65 -11.21 -15.34
C LEU A 213 -11.52 -10.61 -14.50
N PHE A 214 -10.29 -10.63 -15.00
CA PHE A 214 -9.15 -9.99 -14.34
C PHE A 214 -9.31 -8.48 -14.24
N CYS A 215 -9.71 -7.80 -15.31
CA CYS A 215 -9.99 -6.37 -15.30
C CYS A 215 -11.13 -6.00 -14.36
N VAL A 216 -12.21 -6.78 -14.36
CA VAL A 216 -13.35 -6.63 -13.42
C VAL A 216 -12.89 -6.85 -11.98
N GLY A 217 -11.98 -7.80 -11.74
CA GLY A 217 -11.38 -8.04 -10.42
C GLY A 217 -10.60 -6.83 -9.91
N ILE A 218 -9.78 -6.19 -10.76
CA ILE A 218 -9.08 -4.94 -10.42
C ILE A 218 -10.09 -3.84 -10.07
N LEU A 219 -11.10 -3.62 -10.91
CA LEU A 219 -12.15 -2.64 -10.66
C LEU A 219 -12.87 -2.92 -9.34
N GLY A 220 -13.16 -4.20 -9.05
CA GLY A 220 -13.78 -4.64 -7.80
C GLY A 220 -12.97 -4.28 -6.56
N GLN A 221 -11.62 -4.32 -6.62
CA GLN A 221 -10.76 -3.91 -5.50
C GLN A 221 -10.94 -2.42 -5.18
N TYR A 222 -10.94 -1.54 -6.19
CA TYR A 222 -11.15 -0.11 -5.97
C TYR A 222 -12.57 0.20 -5.51
N LEU A 223 -13.57 -0.43 -6.13
CA LEU A 223 -14.97 -0.29 -5.73
C LEU A 223 -15.21 -0.73 -4.29
N SER A 224 -14.57 -1.82 -3.85
CA SER A 224 -14.63 -2.29 -2.47
C SER A 224 -14.11 -1.24 -1.48
N LYS A 225 -12.98 -0.57 -1.79
CA LYS A 225 -12.44 0.51 -0.96
C LYS A 225 -13.36 1.72 -0.94
N THR A 226 -13.84 2.16 -2.11
CA THR A 226 -14.82 3.24 -2.21
C THR A 226 -16.08 2.94 -1.40
N TYR A 227 -16.56 1.70 -1.44
CA TYR A 227 -17.72 1.27 -0.66
C TYR A 227 -17.48 1.35 0.86
N LEU A 228 -16.30 0.99 1.33
CA LEU A 228 -15.94 1.12 2.74
C LEU A 228 -15.90 2.59 3.18
N GLU A 229 -15.31 3.47 2.38
CA GLU A 229 -15.24 4.90 2.64
C GLU A 229 -16.64 5.56 2.62
N THR A 230 -17.49 5.17 1.66
CA THR A 230 -18.86 5.69 1.53
C THR A 230 -19.73 5.36 2.75
N LYS A 231 -19.48 4.25 3.43
CA LYS A 231 -20.19 3.88 4.67
C LYS A 231 -19.90 4.82 5.84
N ARG A 232 -18.82 5.59 5.82
CA ARG A 232 -18.40 6.52 6.87
C ARG A 232 -18.43 5.89 8.28
N ARG A 233 -18.06 4.62 8.38
CA ARG A 233 -17.95 3.95 9.68
C ARG A 233 -16.77 4.54 10.45
N PRO A 234 -16.84 4.65 11.80
CA PRO A 234 -15.71 5.12 12.59
C PRO A 234 -14.52 4.17 12.41
N ILE A 235 -13.31 4.73 12.39
CA ILE A 235 -12.04 4.00 12.25
C ILE A 235 -11.89 2.97 13.38
N TYR A 236 -12.36 3.32 14.58
CA TYR A 236 -12.40 2.44 15.75
C TYR A 236 -13.59 2.76 16.66
N ILE A 237 -13.93 1.86 17.56
CA ILE A 237 -14.91 2.08 18.62
C ILE A 237 -14.21 1.77 19.94
N ALA A 238 -14.06 2.79 20.78
CA ALA A 238 -13.56 2.62 22.14
C ALA A 238 -14.66 1.99 23.03
N ARG A 239 -14.30 0.96 23.79
CA ARG A 239 -15.16 0.39 24.84
C ARG A 239 -15.03 1.18 26.13
N GLU A 240 -13.80 1.55 26.48
CA GLU A 240 -13.45 2.33 27.63
C GLU A 240 -12.51 3.45 27.18
N LYS A 241 -12.79 4.68 27.60
CA LYS A 241 -11.88 5.83 27.47
C LYS A 241 -11.48 6.18 28.90
N GLU A 242 -10.22 6.00 29.23
CA GLU A 242 -9.61 6.54 30.45
C GLU A 242 -9.35 8.03 30.28
#